data_ab46da6b6200bf236906a02eb1dc3778
#
_entry.id   ab46da6b6200bf236906a02eb1dc3778
#
_cell.length_a   1.000
_cell.length_b   1.000
_cell.length_c   1.000
_cell.angle_alpha   90.00
_cell.angle_beta   90.00
_cell.angle_gamma   90.00
#
_symmetry.space_group_name_H-M   'P 1'
#
loop_
_entity.id
_entity.type
_entity.pdbx_description
1 polymer ?
#
loop_
_entity_poly.entity_id
_entity_poly.type
_entity_poly.pdbx_seq_one_letter_code
_entity_poly.pdbx_strand_id
1 'polypeptide(L)'
;MSIPPAPDSAVERPVRGAAVVTGAARGLGLAIAEALHRMGYDVHLTDVDAEAVAAAAVPLGAWAGPLDVRDETACRAVAARAAARPGGLAVWVNNAGILATGPVWDQDAETRRRIVDVNALGAMNGTLAALAEMRRAGSGHVVNVVSLAGLVATPGETLYGASKHALLAFSLGTLAELRAAGEHGVHISCLCPDGIWTPMLHDKLDDAGAAASFTGTLLRPEQVADRVVRLARRPRPVVAVPVWRGWQVRLLDAFPALSMRLARPVLAYGRAQQRRFAKKVAAGRWP
;
A
#
# COMPACT_ATOMS: atom_id res chain seq x y z
N MET A 1 23.31 11.68 -52.96
CA MET A 1 22.13 11.01 -52.39
C MET A 1 22.58 10.42 -51.05
N SER A 2 22.38 11.16 -49.93
CA SER A 2 22.79 10.72 -48.59
C SER A 2 21.68 9.90 -47.99
N ILE A 3 22.02 8.68 -47.54
CA ILE A 3 21.11 7.78 -46.81
C ILE A 3 20.88 8.39 -45.44
N PRO A 4 19.62 8.56 -44.97
CA PRO A 4 19.37 9.03 -43.63
C PRO A 4 19.83 7.96 -42.62
N PRO A 5 20.33 8.35 -41.42
CA PRO A 5 20.72 7.41 -40.39
C PRO A 5 19.50 6.59 -39.93
N ALA A 6 19.73 5.28 -39.70
CA ALA A 6 18.74 4.39 -39.16
C ALA A 6 18.23 4.92 -37.81
N PRO A 7 16.94 4.69 -37.46
CA PRO A 7 16.40 5.14 -36.16
C PRO A 7 17.15 4.46 -35.05
N ASP A 8 17.53 5.27 -34.05
CA ASP A 8 18.19 4.86 -32.81
C ASP A 8 17.52 3.60 -32.27
N SER A 9 18.27 2.51 -32.22
CA SER A 9 17.84 1.27 -31.57
C SER A 9 17.56 1.63 -30.10
N ALA A 10 16.30 1.56 -29.71
CA ALA A 10 15.89 1.71 -28.31
C ALA A 10 16.78 0.77 -27.48
N VAL A 11 17.68 1.35 -26.70
CA VAL A 11 18.52 0.61 -25.76
C VAL A 11 17.55 -0.07 -24.80
N GLU A 12 17.34 -1.38 -24.99
CA GLU A 12 16.53 -2.19 -24.07
C GLU A 12 17.14 -2.04 -22.67
N ARG A 13 16.45 -1.33 -21.81
CA ARG A 13 16.88 -1.22 -20.40
C ARG A 13 16.81 -2.60 -19.79
N PRO A 14 17.87 -3.08 -19.10
CA PRO A 14 17.84 -4.39 -18.47
C PRO A 14 16.66 -4.46 -17.50
N VAL A 15 15.78 -5.46 -17.69
CA VAL A 15 14.61 -5.68 -16.85
C VAL A 15 15.07 -6.02 -15.43
N ARG A 16 14.59 -5.27 -14.43
CA ARG A 16 14.92 -5.46 -13.02
C ARG A 16 14.21 -6.64 -12.35
N GLY A 17 13.51 -7.46 -13.14
CA GLY A 17 12.60 -8.48 -12.66
C GLY A 17 11.16 -7.98 -12.60
N ALA A 18 10.24 -8.86 -12.22
CA ALA A 18 8.83 -8.56 -12.13
C ALA A 18 8.49 -7.85 -10.81
N ALA A 19 7.53 -6.92 -10.89
CA ALA A 19 6.95 -6.25 -9.73
C ALA A 19 5.43 -6.40 -9.75
N VAL A 20 4.86 -7.04 -8.72
CA VAL A 20 3.39 -7.18 -8.56
C VAL A 20 2.87 -6.08 -7.65
N VAL A 21 1.76 -5.43 -8.04
CA VAL A 21 1.06 -4.44 -7.20
C VAL A 21 -0.41 -4.84 -7.10
N THR A 22 -0.90 -5.06 -5.88
CA THR A 22 -2.30 -5.38 -5.61
C THR A 22 -3.13 -4.12 -5.37
N GLY A 23 -4.41 -4.11 -5.78
CA GLY A 23 -5.25 -2.92 -5.70
C GLY A 23 -4.74 -1.81 -6.62
N ALA A 24 -4.33 -2.15 -7.85
CA ALA A 24 -3.59 -1.27 -8.75
C ALA A 24 -4.45 -0.62 -9.85
N ALA A 25 -5.77 -0.82 -9.84
CA ALA A 25 -6.65 -0.20 -10.83
C ALA A 25 -6.70 1.34 -10.73
N ARG A 26 -6.41 1.90 -9.55
CA ARG A 26 -6.48 3.35 -9.29
C ARG A 26 -5.69 3.79 -8.05
N GLY A 27 -5.65 5.09 -7.85
CA GLY A 27 -5.14 5.70 -6.61
C GLY A 27 -3.68 5.37 -6.31
N LEU A 28 -3.38 4.97 -5.06
CA LEU A 28 -2.01 4.68 -4.66
C LEU A 28 -1.41 3.49 -5.40
N GLY A 29 -2.19 2.40 -5.60
CA GLY A 29 -1.68 1.20 -6.28
C GLY A 29 -1.25 1.51 -7.71
N LEU A 30 -2.04 2.27 -8.46
CA LEU A 30 -1.68 2.71 -9.81
C LEU A 30 -0.43 3.59 -9.80
N ALA A 31 -0.35 4.57 -8.90
CA ALA A 31 0.83 5.44 -8.79
C ALA A 31 2.12 4.65 -8.44
N ILE A 32 2.00 3.59 -7.61
CA ILE A 32 3.11 2.68 -7.32
C ILE A 32 3.51 1.89 -8.57
N ALA A 33 2.52 1.33 -9.29
CA ALA A 33 2.77 0.57 -10.53
C ALA A 33 3.51 1.42 -11.56
N GLU A 34 3.04 2.64 -11.81
CA GLU A 34 3.70 3.60 -12.70
C GLU A 34 5.13 3.94 -12.25
N ALA A 35 5.34 4.16 -10.95
CA ALA A 35 6.65 4.48 -10.42
C ALA A 35 7.65 3.31 -10.57
N LEU A 36 7.21 2.07 -10.34
CA LEU A 36 8.03 0.87 -10.53
C LEU A 36 8.29 0.61 -12.04
N HIS A 37 7.29 0.83 -12.90
CA HIS A 37 7.46 0.75 -14.35
C HIS A 37 8.54 1.73 -14.84
N ARG A 38 8.49 3.01 -14.42
CA ARG A 38 9.54 4.00 -14.74
C ARG A 38 10.94 3.58 -14.27
N MET A 39 11.01 2.70 -13.27
CA MET A 39 12.27 2.13 -12.76
C MET A 39 12.80 0.95 -13.58
N GLY A 40 12.05 0.47 -14.57
CA GLY A 40 12.42 -0.66 -15.42
C GLY A 40 12.02 -2.03 -14.86
N TYR A 41 11.03 -2.08 -13.95
CA TYR A 41 10.41 -3.35 -13.57
C TYR A 41 9.37 -3.78 -14.61
N ASP A 42 9.24 -5.09 -14.83
CA ASP A 42 8.09 -5.69 -15.52
C ASP A 42 6.90 -5.71 -14.54
N VAL A 43 6.01 -4.73 -14.67
CA VAL A 43 4.96 -4.50 -13.67
C VAL A 43 3.72 -5.33 -13.97
N HIS A 44 3.22 -6.02 -12.96
CA HIS A 44 1.98 -6.78 -12.97
C HIS A 44 0.95 -6.07 -12.08
N LEU A 45 -0.04 -5.44 -12.71
CA LEU A 45 -1.14 -4.78 -12.02
C LEU A 45 -2.23 -5.78 -11.69
N THR A 46 -2.69 -5.82 -10.44
CA THR A 46 -3.81 -6.68 -10.05
C THR A 46 -4.84 -5.91 -9.24
N ASP A 47 -6.12 -6.23 -9.46
CA ASP A 47 -7.24 -5.65 -8.71
C ASP A 47 -8.42 -6.63 -8.75
N VAL A 48 -9.37 -6.48 -7.83
CA VAL A 48 -10.64 -7.21 -7.90
C VAL A 48 -11.51 -6.76 -9.06
N ASP A 49 -11.35 -5.49 -9.47
CA ASP A 49 -12.00 -4.90 -10.65
C ASP A 49 -11.17 -5.18 -11.92
N ALA A 50 -11.53 -6.27 -12.60
CA ALA A 50 -10.81 -6.76 -13.77
C ALA A 50 -10.78 -5.75 -14.94
N GLU A 51 -11.88 -5.03 -15.16
CA GLU A 51 -12.00 -4.07 -16.25
C GLU A 51 -11.15 -2.83 -15.95
N ALA A 52 -11.28 -2.27 -14.75
CA ALA A 52 -10.52 -1.10 -14.35
C ALA A 52 -9.01 -1.35 -14.34
N VAL A 53 -8.54 -2.52 -13.87
CA VAL A 53 -7.11 -2.83 -13.85
C VAL A 53 -6.54 -3.07 -15.26
N ALA A 54 -7.33 -3.68 -16.16
CA ALA A 54 -6.93 -3.83 -17.54
C ALA A 54 -6.77 -2.46 -18.23
N ALA A 55 -7.74 -1.55 -18.05
CA ALA A 55 -7.65 -0.20 -18.57
C ALA A 55 -6.43 0.58 -18.03
N ALA A 56 -6.14 0.44 -16.71
CA ALA A 56 -5.00 1.09 -16.07
C ALA A 56 -3.64 0.59 -16.58
N ALA A 57 -3.55 -0.66 -17.04
CA ALA A 57 -2.31 -1.25 -17.54
C ALA A 57 -1.97 -0.85 -18.99
N VAL A 58 -2.96 -0.48 -19.81
CA VAL A 58 -2.77 -0.15 -21.23
C VAL A 58 -1.68 0.91 -21.45
N PRO A 59 -1.69 2.08 -20.77
CA PRO A 59 -0.67 3.11 -20.99
C PRO A 59 0.75 2.67 -20.63
N LEU A 60 0.89 1.63 -19.79
CA LEU A 60 2.15 1.11 -19.33
C LEU A 60 2.67 -0.06 -20.19
N GLY A 61 1.83 -0.59 -21.10
CA GLY A 61 2.14 -1.85 -21.79
C GLY A 61 2.37 -3.01 -20.78
N ALA A 62 1.77 -2.93 -19.60
CA ALA A 62 2.00 -3.85 -18.50
C ALA A 62 0.98 -4.99 -18.50
N TRP A 63 1.34 -6.10 -17.87
CA TRP A 63 0.37 -7.16 -17.62
C TRP A 63 -0.63 -6.73 -16.53
N ALA A 64 -1.92 -7.07 -16.75
CA ALA A 64 -2.96 -6.90 -15.76
C ALA A 64 -3.79 -8.17 -15.61
N GLY A 65 -4.35 -8.39 -14.41
CA GLY A 65 -5.25 -9.49 -14.16
C GLY A 65 -6.09 -9.30 -12.91
N PRO A 66 -7.28 -9.95 -12.87
CA PRO A 66 -8.12 -9.93 -11.68
C PRO A 66 -7.44 -10.65 -10.52
N LEU A 67 -7.56 -10.07 -9.33
CA LEU A 67 -7.09 -10.70 -8.09
C LEU A 67 -7.95 -10.24 -6.91
N ASP A 68 -8.70 -11.17 -6.35
CA ASP A 68 -9.18 -11.03 -4.98
C ASP A 68 -8.09 -11.53 -4.04
N VAL A 69 -7.50 -10.63 -3.27
CA VAL A 69 -6.41 -10.96 -2.33
C VAL A 69 -6.82 -11.93 -1.23
N ARG A 70 -8.14 -12.13 -1.00
CA ARG A 70 -8.66 -13.11 -0.06
C ARG A 70 -8.47 -14.54 -0.56
N ASP A 71 -8.30 -14.73 -1.86
CA ASP A 71 -8.02 -16.03 -2.48
C ASP A 71 -6.52 -16.30 -2.48
N GLU A 72 -6.07 -17.15 -1.57
CA GLU A 72 -4.67 -17.57 -1.45
C GLU A 72 -4.17 -18.26 -2.74
N THR A 73 -5.00 -19.07 -3.39
CA THR A 73 -4.65 -19.78 -4.61
C THR A 73 -4.41 -18.80 -5.76
N ALA A 74 -5.27 -17.79 -5.90
CA ALA A 74 -5.10 -16.73 -6.88
C ALA A 74 -3.82 -15.91 -6.62
N CYS A 75 -3.52 -15.58 -5.35
CA CYS A 75 -2.26 -14.93 -4.98
C CYS A 75 -1.04 -15.75 -5.40
N ARG A 76 -1.03 -17.06 -5.15
CA ARG A 76 0.04 -17.97 -5.57
C ARG A 76 0.18 -18.06 -7.09
N ALA A 77 -0.93 -18.09 -7.83
CA ALA A 77 -0.88 -18.11 -9.29
C ALA A 77 -0.25 -16.83 -9.88
N VAL A 78 -0.59 -15.66 -9.32
CA VAL A 78 0.02 -14.38 -9.72
C VAL A 78 1.51 -14.35 -9.37
N ALA A 79 1.91 -14.82 -8.19
CA ALA A 79 3.32 -14.86 -7.77
C ALA A 79 4.14 -15.77 -8.69
N ALA A 80 3.65 -16.97 -8.98
CA ALA A 80 4.31 -17.91 -9.89
C ALA A 80 4.44 -17.37 -11.31
N ARG A 81 3.39 -16.69 -11.82
CA ARG A 81 3.43 -16.00 -13.12
C ARG A 81 4.52 -14.94 -13.15
N ALA A 82 4.61 -14.11 -12.13
CA ALA A 82 5.62 -13.06 -12.04
C ALA A 82 7.03 -13.64 -11.88
N ALA A 83 7.19 -14.73 -11.12
CA ALA A 83 8.45 -15.42 -10.93
C ALA A 83 8.99 -16.06 -12.23
N ALA A 84 8.10 -16.44 -13.16
CA ALA A 84 8.47 -16.98 -14.47
C ALA A 84 8.99 -15.91 -15.45
N ARG A 85 8.93 -14.61 -15.11
CA ARG A 85 9.42 -13.53 -15.96
C ARG A 85 10.94 -13.39 -15.88
N PRO A 86 11.59 -12.81 -16.90
CA PRO A 86 13.02 -12.53 -16.83
C PRO A 86 13.37 -11.70 -15.60
N GLY A 87 14.35 -12.16 -14.83
CA GLY A 87 14.76 -11.54 -13.56
C GLY A 87 13.91 -11.95 -12.35
N GLY A 88 12.92 -12.85 -12.49
CA GLY A 88 12.11 -13.40 -11.42
C GLY A 88 11.19 -12.38 -10.73
N LEU A 89 10.53 -12.78 -9.65
CA LEU A 89 9.72 -11.91 -8.82
C LEU A 89 10.60 -11.08 -7.89
N ALA A 90 10.90 -9.84 -8.27
CA ALA A 90 11.78 -8.95 -7.53
C ALA A 90 11.05 -8.15 -6.43
N VAL A 91 9.82 -7.68 -6.72
CA VAL A 91 9.04 -6.87 -5.79
C VAL A 91 7.58 -7.33 -5.75
N TRP A 92 7.02 -7.43 -4.55
CA TRP A 92 5.59 -7.62 -4.34
C TRP A 92 5.05 -6.52 -3.43
N VAL A 93 4.05 -5.77 -3.89
CA VAL A 93 3.44 -4.68 -3.10
C VAL A 93 2.01 -5.07 -2.72
N ASN A 94 1.79 -5.35 -1.44
CA ASN A 94 0.45 -5.49 -0.88
C ASN A 94 -0.12 -4.10 -0.60
N ASN A 95 -0.88 -3.58 -1.56
CA ASN A 95 -1.54 -2.28 -1.46
C ASN A 95 -3.07 -2.40 -1.38
N ALA A 96 -3.68 -3.48 -1.88
CA ALA A 96 -5.12 -3.70 -1.79
C ALA A 96 -5.61 -3.50 -0.36
N GLY A 97 -6.70 -2.74 -0.20
CA GLY A 97 -7.26 -2.44 1.10
C GLY A 97 -8.55 -1.64 0.99
N ILE A 98 -9.34 -1.70 2.05
CA ILE A 98 -10.61 -1.00 2.20
C ILE A 98 -10.65 -0.27 3.53
N LEU A 99 -11.48 0.77 3.64
CA LEU A 99 -11.67 1.60 4.83
C LEU A 99 -13.12 1.53 5.29
N ALA A 100 -13.34 1.16 6.54
CA ALA A 100 -14.60 1.35 7.25
C ALA A 100 -14.43 2.41 8.33
N THR A 101 -15.40 3.30 8.45
CA THR A 101 -15.40 4.47 9.31
C THR A 101 -16.64 4.50 10.17
N GLY A 102 -16.57 5.18 11.31
CA GLY A 102 -17.66 5.28 12.29
C GLY A 102 -17.40 4.49 13.58
N PRO A 103 -18.33 4.57 14.55
CA PRO A 103 -18.21 3.83 15.81
C PRO A 103 -18.17 2.31 15.56
N VAL A 104 -17.25 1.62 16.24
CA VAL A 104 -17.06 0.17 16.03
C VAL A 104 -18.29 -0.67 16.40
N TRP A 105 -19.07 -0.22 17.35
CA TRP A 105 -20.30 -0.90 17.78
C TRP A 105 -21.47 -0.76 16.80
N ASP A 106 -21.40 0.19 15.83
CA ASP A 106 -22.38 0.36 14.77
C ASP A 106 -22.00 -0.43 13.50
N GLN A 107 -20.81 -1.05 13.47
CA GLN A 107 -20.36 -1.84 12.34
C GLN A 107 -20.96 -3.24 12.37
N ASP A 108 -21.58 -3.69 11.29
CA ASP A 108 -22.11 -5.04 11.16
C ASP A 108 -21.02 -6.13 11.10
N ALA A 109 -21.44 -7.40 11.21
CA ALA A 109 -20.51 -8.53 11.22
C ALA A 109 -19.82 -8.74 9.89
N GLU A 110 -20.47 -8.43 8.77
CA GLU A 110 -19.93 -8.55 7.43
C GLU A 110 -18.81 -7.53 7.21
N THR A 111 -19.06 -6.27 7.53
CA THR A 111 -18.06 -5.20 7.48
C THR A 111 -16.84 -5.54 8.34
N ARG A 112 -17.03 -6.04 9.57
CA ARG A 112 -15.92 -6.43 10.45
C ARG A 112 -15.07 -7.53 9.84
N ARG A 113 -15.67 -8.56 9.27
CA ARG A 113 -14.96 -9.66 8.59
C ARG A 113 -14.23 -9.14 7.36
N ARG A 114 -14.95 -8.44 6.48
CA ARG A 114 -14.40 -7.95 5.21
C ARG A 114 -13.17 -7.06 5.38
N ILE A 115 -13.15 -6.18 6.39
CA ILE A 115 -11.98 -5.35 6.70
C ILE A 115 -10.77 -6.21 7.07
N VAL A 116 -10.94 -7.23 7.91
CA VAL A 116 -9.85 -8.11 8.32
C VAL A 116 -9.41 -9.00 7.16
N ASP A 117 -10.36 -9.57 6.43
CA ASP A 117 -10.10 -10.47 5.31
C ASP A 117 -9.31 -9.78 4.19
N VAL A 118 -9.66 -8.54 3.83
CA VAL A 118 -8.95 -7.81 2.77
C VAL A 118 -7.63 -7.23 3.28
N ASN A 119 -7.66 -6.45 4.38
CA ASN A 119 -6.51 -5.64 4.77
C ASN A 119 -5.42 -6.43 5.50
N ALA A 120 -5.79 -7.49 6.22
CA ALA A 120 -4.85 -8.31 6.97
C ALA A 120 -4.61 -9.64 6.27
N LEU A 121 -5.62 -10.52 6.19
CA LEU A 121 -5.45 -11.85 5.60
C LEU A 121 -5.06 -11.77 4.12
N GLY A 122 -5.68 -10.89 3.34
CA GLY A 122 -5.32 -10.69 1.94
C GLY A 122 -3.87 -10.26 1.73
N ALA A 123 -3.36 -9.35 2.56
CA ALA A 123 -1.96 -8.95 2.52
C ALA A 123 -1.01 -10.07 3.04
N MET A 124 -1.46 -10.89 4.00
CA MET A 124 -0.73 -12.10 4.44
C MET A 124 -0.64 -13.13 3.30
N ASN A 125 -1.75 -13.41 2.60
CA ASN A 125 -1.78 -14.29 1.44
C ASN A 125 -0.80 -13.85 0.35
N GLY A 126 -0.84 -12.56 -0.03
CA GLY A 126 0.10 -11.99 -0.99
C GLY A 126 1.55 -12.08 -0.53
N THR A 127 1.82 -11.82 0.76
CA THR A 127 3.16 -11.95 1.34
C THR A 127 3.65 -13.39 1.25
N LEU A 128 2.84 -14.36 1.69
CA LEU A 128 3.23 -15.78 1.67
C LEU A 128 3.40 -16.31 0.25
N ALA A 129 2.54 -15.91 -0.69
CA ALA A 129 2.68 -16.25 -2.11
C ALA A 129 4.00 -15.72 -2.69
N ALA A 130 4.34 -14.46 -2.42
CA ALA A 130 5.60 -13.86 -2.85
C ALA A 130 6.81 -14.52 -2.20
N LEU A 131 6.77 -14.79 -0.89
CA LEU A 131 7.84 -15.43 -0.15
C LEU A 131 8.15 -16.83 -0.68
N ALA A 132 7.14 -17.59 -1.10
CA ALA A 132 7.38 -18.93 -1.67
C ALA A 132 8.29 -18.87 -2.91
N GLU A 133 8.13 -17.86 -3.76
CA GLU A 133 8.97 -17.66 -4.95
C GLU A 133 10.33 -17.00 -4.60
N MET A 134 10.30 -15.95 -3.78
CA MET A 134 11.49 -15.17 -3.41
C MET A 134 12.51 -16.00 -2.61
N ARG A 135 12.05 -16.86 -1.69
CA ARG A 135 12.91 -17.76 -0.91
C ARG A 135 13.58 -18.78 -1.82
N ARG A 136 12.85 -19.33 -2.82
CA ARG A 136 13.42 -20.26 -3.81
C ARG A 136 14.46 -19.58 -4.69
N ALA A 137 14.26 -18.30 -5.02
CA ALA A 137 15.21 -17.49 -5.78
C ALA A 137 16.37 -16.93 -4.92
N GLY A 138 16.29 -17.00 -3.59
CA GLY A 138 17.26 -16.42 -2.65
C GLY A 138 17.23 -14.91 -2.57
N SER A 139 16.26 -14.24 -3.22
CA SER A 139 16.16 -12.77 -3.25
C SER A 139 14.75 -12.29 -3.55
N GLY A 140 14.41 -11.10 -3.05
CA GLY A 140 13.16 -10.45 -3.32
C GLY A 140 12.73 -9.48 -2.22
N HIS A 141 11.72 -8.68 -2.48
CA HIS A 141 11.25 -7.66 -1.53
C HIS A 141 9.73 -7.55 -1.50
N VAL A 142 9.13 -7.83 -0.36
CA VAL A 142 7.72 -7.58 -0.10
C VAL A 142 7.56 -6.21 0.56
N VAL A 143 6.70 -5.35 0.00
CA VAL A 143 6.32 -4.06 0.59
C VAL A 143 4.85 -4.12 1.01
N ASN A 144 4.59 -4.09 2.29
CA ASN A 144 3.24 -4.03 2.85
C ASN A 144 2.83 -2.59 3.11
N VAL A 145 1.81 -2.10 2.40
CA VAL A 145 1.21 -0.78 2.65
C VAL A 145 0.33 -0.89 3.90
N VAL A 146 0.90 -0.50 5.02
CA VAL A 146 0.25 -0.49 6.32
C VAL A 146 -0.60 0.79 6.46
N SER A 147 -0.22 1.73 7.23
CA SER A 147 -0.74 3.08 7.53
C SER A 147 -0.15 3.54 8.85
N LEU A 148 -0.20 4.84 9.16
CA LEU A 148 0.00 5.31 10.54
C LEU A 148 -1.04 4.73 11.50
N ALA A 149 -2.24 4.39 11.03
CA ALA A 149 -3.26 3.68 11.80
C ALA A 149 -2.84 2.25 12.22
N GLY A 150 -1.77 1.69 11.68
CA GLY A 150 -1.13 0.48 12.17
C GLY A 150 -0.09 0.70 13.27
N LEU A 151 0.14 1.98 13.68
CA LEU A 151 1.11 2.37 14.69
C LEU A 151 0.46 3.02 15.92
N VAL A 152 -0.83 3.33 15.88
CA VAL A 152 -1.57 3.99 16.96
C VAL A 152 -3.05 3.71 16.84
N ALA A 153 -3.78 3.68 17.95
CA ALA A 153 -5.23 3.55 17.96
C ALA A 153 -5.90 4.75 17.26
N THR A 154 -6.84 4.45 16.37
CA THR A 154 -7.47 5.44 15.48
C THR A 154 -8.99 5.45 15.69
N PRO A 155 -9.53 6.24 16.63
CA PRO A 155 -10.97 6.31 16.85
C PRO A 155 -11.73 6.76 15.60
N GLY A 156 -12.84 6.08 15.29
CA GLY A 156 -13.60 6.26 14.04
C GLY A 156 -13.12 5.38 12.88
N GLU A 157 -11.90 4.85 12.96
CA GLU A 157 -11.31 3.92 12.00
C GLU A 157 -10.79 2.66 12.71
N THR A 158 -11.44 2.24 13.81
CA THR A 158 -10.95 1.21 14.73
C THR A 158 -10.69 -0.13 14.05
N LEU A 159 -11.61 -0.60 13.19
CA LEU A 159 -11.44 -1.86 12.46
C LEU A 159 -10.30 -1.80 11.45
N TYR A 160 -10.19 -0.67 10.76
CA TYR A 160 -9.09 -0.41 9.85
C TYR A 160 -7.75 -0.42 10.60
N GLY A 161 -7.65 0.34 11.69
CA GLY A 161 -6.47 0.35 12.55
C GLY A 161 -6.08 -1.03 13.04
N ALA A 162 -7.04 -1.82 13.54
CA ALA A 162 -6.81 -3.19 14.00
C ALA A 162 -6.24 -4.08 12.89
N SER A 163 -6.80 -4.01 11.67
CA SER A 163 -6.32 -4.78 10.52
C SER A 163 -4.89 -4.39 10.11
N LYS A 164 -4.55 -3.09 10.20
CA LYS A 164 -3.21 -2.59 9.88
C LYS A 164 -2.18 -2.89 10.97
N HIS A 165 -2.57 -2.94 12.25
CA HIS A 165 -1.72 -3.46 13.33
C HIS A 165 -1.40 -4.95 13.15
N ALA A 166 -2.41 -5.76 12.78
CA ALA A 166 -2.21 -7.18 12.48
C ALA A 166 -1.18 -7.37 11.34
N LEU A 167 -1.32 -6.60 10.25
CA LEU A 167 -0.39 -6.66 9.12
C LEU A 167 1.03 -6.23 9.53
N LEU A 168 1.17 -5.18 10.36
CA LEU A 168 2.48 -4.73 10.86
C LEU A 168 3.17 -5.82 11.68
N ALA A 169 2.45 -6.38 12.66
CA ALA A 169 2.98 -7.42 13.54
C ALA A 169 3.38 -8.67 12.75
N PHE A 170 2.53 -9.15 11.83
CA PHE A 170 2.83 -10.25 10.92
C PHE A 170 4.09 -9.99 10.10
N SER A 171 4.20 -8.81 9.49
CA SER A 171 5.33 -8.45 8.62
C SER A 171 6.67 -8.45 9.38
N LEU A 172 6.68 -7.89 10.58
CA LEU A 172 7.89 -7.81 11.41
C LEU A 172 8.28 -9.18 11.98
N GLY A 173 7.30 -9.98 12.41
CA GLY A 173 7.52 -11.35 12.86
C GLY A 173 8.11 -12.20 11.74
N THR A 174 7.50 -12.20 10.56
CA THR A 174 7.98 -12.95 9.39
C THR A 174 9.39 -12.49 8.96
N LEU A 175 9.68 -11.18 9.00
CA LEU A 175 11.03 -10.70 8.70
C LEU A 175 12.06 -11.21 9.71
N ALA A 176 11.70 -11.27 11.00
CA ALA A 176 12.59 -11.83 12.03
C ALA A 176 12.82 -13.33 11.82
N GLU A 177 11.79 -14.09 11.45
CA GLU A 177 11.90 -15.51 11.10
C GLU A 177 12.82 -15.75 9.89
N LEU A 178 12.68 -14.94 8.83
CA LEU A 178 13.58 -14.99 7.67
C LEU A 178 15.05 -14.76 8.10
N ARG A 179 15.31 -13.79 8.97
CA ARG A 179 16.66 -13.52 9.48
C ARG A 179 17.19 -14.66 10.33
N ALA A 180 16.37 -15.27 11.18
CA ALA A 180 16.72 -16.45 11.98
C ALA A 180 17.01 -17.67 11.10
N ALA A 181 16.34 -17.81 9.96
CA ALA A 181 16.59 -18.86 8.97
C ALA A 181 17.78 -18.57 8.04
N GLY A 182 18.51 -17.45 8.21
CA GLY A 182 19.64 -17.08 7.36
C GLY A 182 19.27 -16.52 5.98
N GLU A 183 18.00 -16.23 5.74
CA GLU A 183 17.50 -15.74 4.44
C GLU A 183 17.66 -14.21 4.32
N HIS A 184 18.89 -13.74 4.19
CA HIS A 184 19.23 -12.32 4.18
C HIS A 184 18.90 -11.61 2.86
N GLY A 185 18.75 -12.34 1.76
CA GLY A 185 18.40 -11.80 0.43
C GLY A 185 16.92 -11.46 0.26
N VAL A 186 16.04 -11.97 1.15
CA VAL A 186 14.60 -11.70 1.12
C VAL A 186 14.26 -10.63 2.15
N HIS A 187 13.52 -9.62 1.73
CA HIS A 187 13.18 -8.46 2.56
C HIS A 187 11.67 -8.27 2.70
N ILE A 188 11.25 -7.72 3.85
CA ILE A 188 9.88 -7.25 4.07
C ILE A 188 9.96 -5.82 4.61
N SER A 189 9.19 -4.91 4.03
CA SER A 189 9.06 -3.53 4.49
C SER A 189 7.60 -3.16 4.76
N CYS A 190 7.35 -2.50 5.88
CA CYS A 190 6.07 -1.88 6.22
C CYS A 190 6.13 -0.40 5.89
N LEU A 191 5.33 0.03 4.90
CA LEU A 191 5.14 1.43 4.58
C LEU A 191 3.94 1.96 5.36
N CYS A 192 4.13 2.97 6.19
CA CYS A 192 3.11 3.54 7.07
C CYS A 192 2.82 5.00 6.66
N PRO A 193 2.03 5.24 5.60
CA PRO A 193 1.66 6.59 5.20
C PRO A 193 0.62 7.22 6.15
N ASP A 194 0.62 8.54 6.22
CA ASP A 194 -0.47 9.38 6.70
C ASP A 194 -1.64 9.38 5.69
N GLY A 195 -2.68 10.17 5.89
CA GLY A 195 -3.79 10.28 4.95
C GLY A 195 -3.30 10.55 3.52
N ILE A 196 -3.80 9.78 2.55
CA ILE A 196 -3.43 9.91 1.13
C ILE A 196 -4.65 10.38 0.35
N TRP A 197 -4.48 11.37 -0.49
CA TRP A 197 -5.52 11.87 -1.37
C TRP A 197 -5.80 10.88 -2.51
N THR A 198 -6.69 9.94 -2.25
CA THR A 198 -7.12 8.89 -3.16
C THR A 198 -8.65 8.80 -3.13
N PRO A 199 -9.31 8.11 -4.08
CA PRO A 199 -10.75 7.87 -4.03
C PRO A 199 -11.23 7.33 -2.68
N MET A 200 -10.46 6.45 -2.03
CA MET A 200 -10.77 5.89 -0.70
C MET A 200 -11.01 6.99 0.36
N LEU A 201 -10.24 8.08 0.34
CA LEU A 201 -10.36 9.16 1.30
C LEU A 201 -11.25 10.31 0.77
N HIS A 202 -11.25 10.52 -0.54
CA HIS A 202 -12.13 11.50 -1.20
C HIS A 202 -13.61 11.20 -0.92
N ASP A 203 -14.00 9.92 -1.00
CA ASP A 203 -15.37 9.46 -0.72
C ASP A 203 -15.78 9.62 0.76
N LYS A 204 -14.85 10.06 1.62
CA LYS A 204 -15.04 10.25 3.07
C LYS A 204 -15.01 11.73 3.50
N LEU A 205 -15.07 12.66 2.58
CA LEU A 205 -15.05 14.09 2.92
C LEU A 205 -16.19 14.53 3.81
N ASP A 206 -17.36 13.90 3.70
CA ASP A 206 -18.56 14.21 4.50
C ASP A 206 -18.77 13.20 5.65
N ASP A 207 -17.88 12.23 5.81
CA ASP A 207 -17.98 11.19 6.83
C ASP A 207 -17.21 11.59 8.11
N ALA A 208 -17.91 11.95 9.16
CA ALA A 208 -17.31 12.35 10.43
C ALA A 208 -16.46 11.25 11.07
N GLY A 209 -16.68 9.97 10.73
CA GLY A 209 -15.89 8.84 11.21
C GLY A 209 -14.47 8.84 10.67
N ALA A 210 -14.22 9.44 9.50
CA ALA A 210 -12.91 9.55 8.88
C ALA A 210 -12.04 10.70 9.41
N ALA A 211 -12.47 11.40 10.46
CA ALA A 211 -11.78 12.59 10.97
C ALA A 211 -10.31 12.34 11.32
N ALA A 212 -9.96 11.14 11.77
CA ALA A 212 -8.60 10.76 12.11
C ALA A 212 -7.65 10.87 10.91
N SER A 213 -8.07 10.44 9.74
CA SER A 213 -7.30 10.53 8.47
C SER A 213 -6.99 11.96 8.03
N PHE A 214 -7.69 12.97 8.58
CA PHE A 214 -7.48 14.39 8.28
C PHE A 214 -6.68 15.13 9.35
N THR A 215 -6.15 14.44 10.36
CA THR A 215 -5.38 15.07 11.45
C THR A 215 -3.94 15.40 11.08
N GLY A 216 -3.43 14.83 10.00
CA GLY A 216 -2.05 14.98 9.56
C GLY A 216 -1.89 15.71 8.23
N THR A 217 -0.80 15.39 7.57
CA THR A 217 -0.50 15.89 6.23
C THR A 217 -1.18 15.00 5.20
N LEU A 218 -2.05 15.58 4.39
CA LEU A 218 -2.62 14.85 3.26
C LEU A 218 -1.56 14.71 2.17
N LEU A 219 -1.20 13.46 1.87
CA LEU A 219 -0.15 13.12 0.90
C LEU A 219 -0.78 12.91 -0.49
N ARG A 220 0.00 13.19 -1.53
CA ARG A 220 -0.35 12.75 -2.89
C ARG A 220 0.14 11.32 -3.10
N PRO A 221 -0.58 10.50 -3.91
CA PRO A 221 -0.19 9.11 -4.21
C PRO A 221 1.26 8.99 -4.67
N GLU A 222 1.74 9.92 -5.50
CA GLU A 222 3.09 9.92 -6.07
C GLU A 222 4.17 10.06 -5.00
N GLN A 223 3.92 10.86 -3.95
CA GLN A 223 4.84 11.03 -2.83
C GLN A 223 5.04 9.72 -2.05
N VAL A 224 3.99 8.91 -1.97
CA VAL A 224 4.04 7.60 -1.31
C VAL A 224 4.66 6.56 -2.24
N ALA A 225 4.33 6.58 -3.53
CA ALA A 225 4.93 5.72 -4.55
C ALA A 225 6.47 5.91 -4.63
N ASP A 226 6.97 7.14 -4.53
CA ASP A 226 8.39 7.43 -4.44
C ASP A 226 9.08 6.76 -3.22
N ARG A 227 8.34 6.57 -2.13
CA ARG A 227 8.88 5.83 -0.96
C ARG A 227 8.95 4.33 -1.23
N VAL A 228 7.98 3.76 -1.95
CA VAL A 228 8.05 2.37 -2.40
C VAL A 228 9.29 2.16 -3.30
N VAL A 229 9.53 3.04 -4.27
CA VAL A 229 10.72 3.02 -5.12
C VAL A 229 12.01 3.05 -4.31
N ARG A 230 12.07 3.91 -3.28
CA ARG A 230 13.25 3.98 -2.39
C ARG A 230 13.42 2.71 -1.56
N LEU A 231 12.31 2.11 -1.09
CA LEU A 231 12.32 0.85 -0.38
C LEU A 231 12.79 -0.30 -1.27
N ALA A 232 12.32 -0.37 -2.53
CA ALA A 232 12.77 -1.37 -3.49
C ALA A 232 14.30 -1.35 -3.73
N ARG A 233 14.93 -0.19 -3.55
CA ARG A 233 16.40 -0.02 -3.66
C ARG A 233 17.13 -0.23 -2.32
N ARG A 234 16.51 0.18 -1.21
CA ARG A 234 17.11 0.16 0.13
C ARG A 234 16.05 -0.28 1.14
N PRO A 235 15.88 -1.59 1.33
CA PRO A 235 14.89 -2.14 2.25
C PRO A 235 15.08 -1.62 3.68
N ARG A 236 13.97 -1.29 4.33
CA ARG A 236 13.90 -0.92 5.76
C ARG A 236 12.67 -1.57 6.37
N PRO A 237 12.73 -2.11 7.59
CA PRO A 237 11.61 -2.82 8.19
C PRO A 237 10.34 -1.98 8.31
N VAL A 238 10.45 -0.71 8.74
CA VAL A 238 9.30 0.20 8.88
C VAL A 238 9.68 1.59 8.42
N VAL A 239 8.85 2.18 7.56
CA VAL A 239 9.00 3.55 7.09
C VAL A 239 7.66 4.29 7.19
N ALA A 240 7.60 5.31 8.04
CA ALA A 240 6.47 6.23 8.10
C ALA A 240 6.62 7.38 7.09
N VAL A 241 5.51 7.86 6.55
CA VAL A 241 5.45 8.98 5.61
C VAL A 241 4.37 9.97 6.04
N PRO A 242 4.76 11.19 6.42
CA PRO A 242 6.12 11.66 6.66
C PRO A 242 6.76 11.08 7.93
N VAL A 243 8.10 11.06 7.99
CA VAL A 243 8.83 10.38 9.06
C VAL A 243 8.49 10.95 10.45
N TRP A 244 8.35 12.27 10.58
CA TRP A 244 8.05 12.92 11.86
C TRP A 244 6.68 12.50 12.43
N ARG A 245 5.70 12.22 11.56
CA ARG A 245 4.39 11.71 11.99
C ARG A 245 4.51 10.31 12.60
N GLY A 246 5.36 9.48 12.01
CA GLY A 246 5.63 8.16 12.58
C GLY A 246 6.16 8.23 14.01
N TRP A 247 7.07 9.15 14.30
CA TRP A 247 7.55 9.38 15.66
C TRP A 247 6.45 9.92 16.57
N GLN A 248 5.67 10.89 16.10
CA GLN A 248 4.57 11.47 16.87
C GLN A 248 3.54 10.41 17.28
N VAL A 249 3.08 9.58 16.34
CA VAL A 249 2.05 8.57 16.65
C VAL A 249 2.58 7.46 17.54
N ARG A 250 3.85 7.05 17.39
CA ARG A 250 4.49 6.07 18.28
C ARG A 250 4.64 6.59 19.70
N LEU A 251 4.97 7.88 19.84
CA LEU A 251 5.02 8.50 21.16
C LEU A 251 3.63 8.53 21.83
N LEU A 252 2.58 8.83 21.08
CA LEU A 252 1.21 8.79 21.56
C LEU A 252 0.78 7.36 21.94
N ASP A 253 1.18 6.37 21.16
CA ASP A 253 0.87 4.95 21.44
C ASP A 253 1.57 4.44 22.70
N ALA A 254 2.79 4.93 22.99
CA ALA A 254 3.52 4.60 24.21
C ALA A 254 2.83 5.12 25.50
N PHE A 255 1.90 6.08 25.39
CA PHE A 255 1.15 6.64 26.51
C PHE A 255 -0.37 6.58 26.27
N PRO A 256 -1.00 5.39 26.32
CA PRO A 256 -2.41 5.19 25.94
C PRO A 256 -3.39 6.08 26.71
N ALA A 257 -3.18 6.27 28.03
CA ALA A 257 -4.04 7.12 28.85
C ALA A 257 -4.04 8.59 28.38
N LEU A 258 -2.88 9.10 27.95
CA LEU A 258 -2.75 10.45 27.40
C LEU A 258 -3.40 10.51 26.00
N SER A 259 -3.15 9.51 25.17
CA SER A 259 -3.74 9.39 23.83
C SER A 259 -5.27 9.41 23.90
N MET A 260 -5.87 8.65 24.84
CA MET A 260 -7.34 8.65 25.03
C MET A 260 -7.88 10.02 25.48
N ARG A 261 -7.17 10.73 26.37
CA ARG A 261 -7.57 12.10 26.78
C ARG A 261 -7.51 13.09 25.63
N LEU A 262 -6.53 12.95 24.74
CA LEU A 262 -6.35 13.81 23.56
C LEU A 262 -7.23 13.43 22.38
N ALA A 263 -7.88 12.26 22.39
CA ALA A 263 -8.67 11.79 21.26
C ALA A 263 -9.77 12.79 20.82
N ARG A 264 -10.53 13.35 21.78
CA ARG A 264 -11.62 14.31 21.47
C ARG A 264 -11.10 15.58 20.77
N PRO A 265 -10.11 16.33 21.31
CA PRO A 265 -9.59 17.53 20.63
C PRO A 265 -8.92 17.21 19.30
N VAL A 266 -8.20 16.09 19.19
CA VAL A 266 -7.57 15.65 17.92
C VAL A 266 -8.61 15.35 16.86
N LEU A 267 -9.68 14.63 17.18
CA LEU A 267 -10.77 14.37 16.24
C LEU A 267 -11.56 15.65 15.87
N ALA A 268 -11.74 16.58 16.82
CA ALA A 268 -12.35 17.88 16.52
C ALA A 268 -11.50 18.68 15.53
N TYR A 269 -10.18 18.68 15.71
CA TYR A 269 -9.24 19.26 14.75
C TYR A 269 -9.34 18.59 13.38
N GLY A 270 -9.32 17.24 13.34
CA GLY A 270 -9.47 16.46 12.11
C GLY A 270 -10.76 16.84 11.34
N ARG A 271 -11.89 16.91 12.04
CA ARG A 271 -13.17 17.37 11.45
C ARG A 271 -13.12 18.80 10.88
N ALA A 272 -12.41 19.70 11.56
CA ALA A 272 -12.23 21.06 11.06
C ALA A 272 -11.39 21.09 9.78
N GLN A 273 -10.32 20.29 9.72
CA GLN A 273 -9.51 20.14 8.52
C GLN A 273 -10.28 19.47 7.37
N GLN A 274 -11.00 18.40 7.65
CA GLN A 274 -11.86 17.70 6.68
C GLN A 274 -12.82 18.68 5.99
N ARG A 275 -13.54 19.52 6.78
CA ARG A 275 -14.41 20.56 6.24
C ARG A 275 -13.67 21.60 5.39
N ARG A 276 -12.43 21.96 5.75
CA ARG A 276 -11.59 22.86 4.94
C ARG A 276 -11.20 22.20 3.60
N PHE A 277 -10.86 20.92 3.60
CA PHE A 277 -10.58 20.18 2.38
C PHE A 277 -11.83 20.05 1.50
N ALA A 278 -12.98 19.69 2.06
CA ALA A 278 -14.25 19.65 1.32
C ALA A 278 -14.54 20.97 0.59
N LYS A 279 -14.35 22.11 1.28
CA LYS A 279 -14.51 23.45 0.66
C LYS A 279 -13.51 23.72 -0.46
N LYS A 280 -12.26 23.27 -0.32
CA LYS A 280 -11.23 23.43 -1.37
C LYS A 280 -11.58 22.61 -2.61
N VAL A 281 -12.02 21.36 -2.41
CA VAL A 281 -12.45 20.47 -3.50
C VAL A 281 -13.65 21.06 -4.24
N ALA A 282 -14.69 21.51 -3.50
CA ALA A 282 -15.87 22.16 -4.08
C ALA A 282 -15.53 23.44 -4.86
N ALA A 283 -14.44 24.12 -4.50
CA ALA A 283 -13.97 25.32 -5.19
C ALA A 283 -12.96 25.04 -6.34
N GLY A 284 -12.72 23.77 -6.69
CA GLY A 284 -11.75 23.37 -7.71
C GLY A 284 -10.28 23.72 -7.36
N ARG A 285 -9.98 23.92 -6.07
CA ARG A 285 -8.64 24.38 -5.61
C ARG A 285 -7.76 23.24 -5.06
N TRP A 286 -8.20 22.00 -5.22
CA TRP A 286 -7.51 20.82 -4.72
C TRP A 286 -7.74 19.62 -5.65
N PRO A 287 -6.72 18.69 -5.78
CA PRO A 287 -5.32 18.78 -5.38
C PRO A 287 -4.45 19.63 -6.28
#